data_22df30a10913a5e109a6ac43d3263feb
#
_entry.id   22df30a10913a5e109a6ac43d3263feb
#
_cell.length_a   1.000
_cell.length_b   1.000
_cell.length_c   1.000
_cell.angle_alpha   90.00
_cell.angle_beta   90.00
_cell.angle_gamma   90.00
#
_symmetry.space_group_name_H-M   'P 1'
#
loop_
_entity.id
_entity.type
_entity.pdbx_description
1 polymer ?
#
loop_
_entity_poly.entity_id
_entity_poly.type
_entity_poly.pdbx_seq_one_letter_code
_entity_poly.pdbx_strand_id
1 'polypeptide(L)'
;MNASDITKAATQLLAQRECFVWRNNNLAVRGRKFIGLKGVPDIVGFQKHTGIAVYCEVKTATDRLSEEQIEFLTRAKKAGCFCLMATAESGKVKLSEWVYD
;
A
#
# COMPACT_ATOMS: atom_id res chain seq x y z
N MET A 1 -7.23 -12.41 -9.50
CA MET A 1 -6.86 -12.32 -8.07
C MET A 1 -7.69 -11.24 -7.41
N ASN A 2 -8.19 -11.51 -6.23
CA ASN A 2 -8.88 -10.49 -5.43
C ASN A 2 -7.86 -9.65 -4.62
N ALA A 3 -8.35 -8.59 -3.98
CA ALA A 3 -7.48 -7.69 -3.21
C ALA A 3 -6.72 -8.41 -2.09
N SER A 4 -7.35 -9.38 -1.43
CA SER A 4 -6.69 -10.15 -0.37
C SER A 4 -5.52 -10.98 -0.88
N ASP A 5 -5.67 -11.61 -2.05
CA ASP A 5 -4.59 -12.38 -2.69
C ASP A 5 -3.43 -11.47 -3.07
N ILE A 6 -3.74 -10.29 -3.63
CA ILE A 6 -2.73 -9.31 -4.01
C ILE A 6 -1.97 -8.82 -2.78
N THR A 7 -2.69 -8.51 -1.70
CA THR A 7 -2.08 -8.05 -0.44
C THR A 7 -1.10 -9.08 0.12
N LYS A 8 -1.51 -10.34 0.15
CA LYS A 8 -0.67 -11.43 0.64
C LYS A 8 0.60 -11.58 -0.19
N ALA A 9 0.47 -11.61 -1.51
CA ALA A 9 1.60 -11.75 -2.41
C ALA A 9 2.54 -10.54 -2.34
N ALA A 10 1.98 -9.33 -2.30
CA ALA A 10 2.77 -8.10 -2.19
C ALA A 10 3.55 -8.05 -0.88
N THR A 11 2.95 -8.46 0.22
CA THR A 11 3.63 -8.53 1.52
C THR A 11 4.84 -9.48 1.46
N GLN A 12 4.69 -10.62 0.82
CA GLN A 12 5.78 -11.58 0.62
C GLN A 12 6.89 -11.01 -0.26
N LEU A 13 6.53 -10.32 -1.35
CA LEU A 13 7.51 -9.68 -2.24
C LEU A 13 8.30 -8.59 -1.52
N LEU A 14 7.63 -7.78 -0.72
CA LEU A 14 8.29 -6.73 0.06
C LEU A 14 9.22 -7.31 1.13
N ALA A 15 8.83 -8.41 1.76
CA ALA A 15 9.71 -9.13 2.69
C ALA A 15 10.99 -9.61 1.99
N GLN A 16 10.88 -10.11 0.76
CA GLN A 16 12.03 -10.53 -0.06
C GLN A 16 12.96 -9.34 -0.41
N ARG A 17 12.42 -8.13 -0.42
CA ARG A 17 13.18 -6.90 -0.65
C ARG A 17 13.69 -6.26 0.64
N GLU A 18 13.77 -7.03 1.71
CA GLU A 18 14.27 -6.60 3.01
C GLU A 18 13.42 -5.49 3.65
N CYS A 19 12.09 -5.55 3.43
CA CYS A 19 11.15 -4.65 4.07
C CYS A 19 10.41 -5.39 5.18
N PHE A 20 10.30 -4.75 6.34
CA PHE A 20 9.43 -5.21 7.41
C PHE A 20 8.09 -4.51 7.25
N VAL A 21 7.09 -5.26 6.81
CA VAL A 21 5.77 -4.69 6.48
C VAL A 21 4.65 -5.52 7.07
N TRP A 22 3.52 -4.87 7.25
CA TRP A 22 2.30 -5.53 7.72
C TRP A 22 1.08 -4.89 7.05
N ARG A 23 -0.02 -5.61 7.11
CA ARG A 23 -1.28 -5.11 6.58
C ARG A 23 -1.85 -4.05 7.52
N ASN A 24 -2.12 -2.88 6.95
CA ASN A 24 -2.85 -1.83 7.67
C ASN A 24 -4.34 -2.14 7.61
N ASN A 25 -4.94 -2.40 8.75
CA ASN A 25 -6.34 -2.76 8.83
C ASN A 25 -7.22 -1.53 8.97
N ASN A 26 -7.71 -1.03 7.85
CA ASN A 26 -8.57 0.15 7.78
C ASN A 26 -10.06 -0.19 7.85
N LEU A 27 -10.43 -1.35 8.35
CA LEU A 27 -11.83 -1.77 8.36
C LEU A 27 -12.66 -0.89 9.28
N ALA A 28 -13.64 -0.19 8.69
CA ALA A 28 -14.66 0.50 9.45
C ALA A 28 -15.55 -0.55 10.15
N VAL A 29 -15.63 -0.47 11.45
CA VAL A 29 -16.55 -1.32 12.22
C VAL A 29 -17.95 -0.75 12.05
N ARG A 30 -18.89 -1.60 11.65
CA ARG A 30 -20.29 -1.20 11.46
C ARG A 30 -20.81 -0.53 12.73
N GLY A 31 -21.42 0.65 12.56
CA GLY A 31 -21.99 1.42 13.69
C GLY A 31 -20.98 2.26 14.45
N ARG A 32 -19.71 2.25 14.06
CA ARG A 32 -18.67 3.10 14.66
C ARG A 32 -18.13 4.08 13.65
N LYS A 33 -17.87 5.29 14.13
CA LYS A 33 -17.17 6.29 13.33
C LYS A 33 -15.73 5.84 13.09
N PHE A 34 -15.26 5.99 11.87
CA PHE A 34 -13.86 5.72 11.55
C PHE A 34 -12.95 6.66 12.35
N ILE A 35 -12.04 6.07 13.12
CA ILE A 35 -11.04 6.83 13.88
C ILE A 35 -9.68 6.48 13.29
N GLY A 36 -9.08 7.42 12.58
CA GLY A 36 -7.79 7.23 11.96
C GLY A 36 -7.61 8.17 10.78
N LEU A 37 -6.47 8.06 10.13
CA LEU A 37 -6.18 8.84 8.94
C LEU A 37 -6.69 8.13 7.71
N LYS A 38 -7.55 8.80 6.94
CA LYS A 38 -8.02 8.26 5.66
C LYS A 38 -6.91 8.27 4.63
N GLY A 39 -6.92 7.26 3.78
CA GLY A 39 -6.00 7.17 2.65
C GLY A 39 -4.68 6.49 2.95
N VAL A 40 -4.47 6.00 4.17
CA VAL A 40 -3.27 5.22 4.48
C VAL A 40 -3.29 3.93 3.66
N PRO A 41 -2.19 3.58 2.97
CA PRO A 41 -2.14 2.38 2.14
C PRO A 41 -2.39 1.08 2.87
N ASP A 42 -2.72 0.04 2.10
CA ASP A 42 -3.07 -1.29 2.62
C ASP A 42 -1.91 -1.98 3.32
N ILE A 43 -0.70 -1.73 2.89
CA ILE A 43 0.52 -2.31 3.45
C ILE A 43 1.43 -1.17 3.90
N VAL A 44 1.92 -1.26 5.12
CA VAL A 44 2.79 -0.25 5.71
C VAL A 44 3.96 -0.91 6.41
N GLY A 45 5.06 -0.20 6.54
CA GLY A 45 6.23 -0.69 7.23
C GLY A 45 7.46 0.14 6.94
N PHE A 46 8.62 -0.51 6.93
CA PHE A 46 9.89 0.19 6.68
C PHE A 46 10.91 -0.75 6.05
N GLN A 47 11.86 -0.16 5.35
CA GLN A 47 13.00 -0.85 4.80
C GLN A 47 14.02 -1.09 5.91
N LYS A 48 14.45 -2.35 6.09
CA LYS A 48 15.23 -2.76 7.27
C LYS A 48 16.57 -2.06 7.42
N HIS A 49 17.25 -1.78 6.32
CA HIS A 49 18.61 -1.25 6.36
C HIS A 49 18.68 0.28 6.49
N THR A 50 17.63 0.97 6.06
CA THR A 50 17.60 2.43 6.05
C THR A 50 16.61 3.02 7.03
N GLY A 51 15.60 2.24 7.43
CA GLY A 51 14.49 2.75 8.22
C GLY A 51 13.50 3.59 7.43
N ILE A 52 13.68 3.71 6.11
CA ILE A 52 12.76 4.49 5.27
C ILE A 52 11.39 3.82 5.26
N ALA A 53 10.35 4.60 5.53
CA ALA A 53 8.98 4.09 5.52
C ALA A 53 8.57 3.58 4.14
N VAL A 54 7.81 2.49 4.14
CA VAL A 54 7.29 1.85 2.93
C VAL A 54 5.77 1.85 3.00
N TYR A 55 5.15 2.35 1.96
CA TYR A 55 3.70 2.37 1.79
C TYR A 55 3.35 1.71 0.46
N CYS A 56 2.48 0.72 0.51
CA CYS A 56 2.07 0.00 -0.70
C CYS A 56 0.55 -0.07 -0.77
N GLU A 57 -0.01 0.51 -1.81
CA GLU A 57 -1.44 0.47 -2.07
C GLU A 57 -1.77 -0.71 -2.99
N VAL A 58 -2.77 -1.48 -2.62
CA VAL A 58 -3.24 -2.63 -3.40
C VAL A 58 -4.42 -2.19 -4.26
N LYS A 59 -4.35 -2.46 -5.56
CA LYS A 59 -5.43 -2.15 -6.49
C LYS A 59 -5.73 -3.35 -7.39
N THR A 60 -7.02 -3.67 -7.50
CA THR A 60 -7.50 -4.60 -8.52
C THR A 60 -7.64 -3.86 -9.85
N ALA A 61 -7.92 -4.58 -10.93
CA ALA A 61 -8.02 -4.00 -12.27
C ALA A 61 -9.11 -2.91 -12.39
N THR A 62 -10.14 -2.96 -11.53
CA THR A 62 -11.26 -2.03 -11.58
C THR A 62 -11.19 -0.91 -10.54
N ASP A 63 -10.26 -1.01 -9.60
CA ASP A 63 -10.13 -0.02 -8.54
C ASP A 63 -9.37 1.22 -9.00
N ARG A 64 -9.74 2.35 -8.42
CA ARG A 64 -9.02 3.61 -8.62
C ARG A 64 -8.64 4.20 -7.27
N LEU A 65 -7.55 4.96 -7.25
CA LEU A 65 -7.15 5.67 -6.05
C LEU A 65 -8.15 6.76 -5.69
N SER A 66 -8.52 6.84 -4.41
CA SER A 66 -9.31 7.96 -3.91
C SER A 66 -8.44 9.21 -3.78
N GLU A 67 -9.08 10.36 -3.61
CA GLU A 67 -8.36 11.62 -3.38
C GLU A 67 -7.49 11.55 -2.13
N GLU A 68 -8.01 10.94 -1.07
CA GLU A 68 -7.28 10.77 0.19
C GLU A 68 -6.05 9.86 0.02
N GLN A 69 -6.16 8.80 -0.79
CA GLN A 69 -5.04 7.92 -1.08
C GLN A 69 -3.96 8.64 -1.88
N ILE A 70 -4.36 9.41 -2.89
CA ILE A 70 -3.43 10.21 -3.69
C ILE A 70 -2.73 11.25 -2.82
N GLU A 71 -3.47 11.93 -1.96
CA GLU A 71 -2.91 12.93 -1.05
C GLU A 71 -1.89 12.31 -0.09
N PHE A 72 -2.21 11.16 0.50
CA PHE A 72 -1.30 10.46 1.38
C PHE A 72 0.00 10.08 0.66
N LEU A 73 -0.12 9.42 -0.49
CA LEU A 73 1.04 8.98 -1.27
C LEU A 73 1.90 10.17 -1.72
N THR A 74 1.26 11.28 -2.10
CA THR A 74 1.97 12.50 -2.50
C THR A 74 2.80 13.04 -1.34
N ARG A 75 2.20 13.17 -0.18
CA ARG A 75 2.91 13.66 1.02
C ARG A 75 4.04 12.72 1.44
N ALA A 76 3.78 11.42 1.44
CA ALA A 76 4.76 10.43 1.82
C ALA A 76 5.96 10.43 0.85
N LYS A 77 5.69 10.49 -0.45
CA LYS A 77 6.75 10.53 -1.46
C LYS A 77 7.61 11.78 -1.33
N LYS A 78 6.99 12.94 -1.11
CA LYS A 78 7.72 14.20 -0.89
C LYS A 78 8.59 14.15 0.36
N ALA A 79 8.16 13.40 1.37
CA ALA A 79 8.92 13.20 2.61
C ALA A 79 10.08 12.20 2.48
N GLY A 80 10.19 11.52 1.34
CA GLY A 80 11.25 10.55 1.09
C GLY A 80 10.88 9.11 1.35
N CYS A 81 9.60 8.81 1.56
CA CYS A 81 9.13 7.44 1.76
C CYS A 81 9.07 6.68 0.43
N PHE A 82 9.17 5.36 0.51
CA PHE A 82 8.90 4.49 -0.64
C PHE A 82 7.40 4.29 -0.79
N CYS A 83 6.86 4.71 -1.93
CA CYS A 83 5.43 4.59 -2.23
C CYS A 83 5.26 3.68 -3.44
N LEU A 84 4.55 2.58 -3.25
CA LEU A 84 4.42 1.51 -4.24
C LEU A 84 2.95 1.18 -4.51
N MET A 85 2.72 0.64 -5.69
CA MET A 85 1.44 0.06 -6.09
C MET A 85 1.64 -1.44 -6.29
N ALA A 86 0.71 -2.23 -5.77
CA ALA A 86 0.65 -3.66 -6.00
C ALA A 86 -0.58 -3.96 -6.85
N THR A 87 -0.37 -4.52 -8.02
CA THR A 87 -1.43 -4.89 -8.96
C THR A 87 -1.22 -6.31 -9.45
N ALA A 88 -2.30 -6.94 -9.90
CA ALA A 88 -2.20 -8.26 -10.52
C ALA A 88 -2.15 -8.11 -12.05
N GLU A 89 -1.21 -8.79 -12.68
CA GLU A 89 -1.04 -8.83 -14.11
C GLU A 89 -0.73 -10.26 -14.53
N SER A 90 -1.57 -10.83 -15.40
CA SER A 90 -1.42 -12.22 -15.88
C SER A 90 -1.29 -13.24 -14.75
N GLY A 91 -2.07 -13.09 -13.69
CA GLY A 91 -2.08 -14.00 -12.54
C GLY A 91 -0.92 -13.82 -11.57
N LYS A 92 -0.08 -12.81 -11.77
CA LYS A 92 1.06 -12.51 -10.90
C LYS A 92 0.92 -11.11 -10.32
N VAL A 93 1.44 -10.93 -9.12
CA VAL A 93 1.47 -9.60 -8.50
C VAL A 93 2.72 -8.86 -8.94
N LYS A 94 2.52 -7.62 -9.35
CA LYS A 94 3.58 -6.70 -9.75
C LYS A 94 3.62 -5.54 -8.78
N LEU A 95 4.81 -5.23 -8.29
CA LEU A 95 5.07 -4.02 -7.53
C LEU A 95 5.64 -2.96 -8.47
N SER A 96 5.08 -1.78 -8.43
CA SER A 96 5.59 -0.65 -9.20
C SER A 96 5.66 0.58 -8.31
N GLU A 97 6.60 1.47 -8.62
CA GLU A 97 6.69 2.73 -7.91
C GLU A 97 5.46 3.58 -8.24
N TRP A 98 4.84 4.13 -7.18
CA TRP A 98 3.78 5.10 -7.40
C TRP A 98 4.40 6.43 -7.82
N VAL A 99 3.87 6.99 -8.90
CA VAL A 99 4.26 8.31 -9.40
C VAL A 99 3.01 9.17 -9.55
N TYR A 100 3.12 10.44 -9.23
CA TYR A 100 2.02 11.39 -9.48
C TYR A 100 2.24 12.09 -10.82
N ASP A 101 1.12 12.33 -11.46
CA ASP A 101 1.12 13.02 -12.75
C ASP A 101 1.43 14.52 -12.59
#